data_07f8e11943b66a37d1f97b2177793a01
#
_entry.id   07f8e11943b66a37d1f97b2177793a01
#
_cell.length_a   1.000
_cell.length_b   1.000
_cell.length_c   1.000
_cell.angle_alpha   90.00
_cell.angle_beta   90.00
_cell.angle_gamma   90.00
#
_symmetry.space_group_name_H-M   'P 1'
#
loop_
_entity.id
_entity.type
_entity.pdbx_description
1 polymer ?
#
loop_
_entity_poly.entity_id
_entity_poly.type
_entity_poly.pdbx_seq_one_letter_code
_entity_poly.pdbx_strand_id
1 'polypeptide(L)'
;MNFPLFTGCATALITPFLPDGRLDEPALRRLLAMQTAAKMDALVLLGTTGEPCTLSMDERERIIEIGLECTGGSIPVIVGTGSNDTRRAIEYARQAQRLGAAGQLSVTPYYNKTTQSGLIRHYHAILDACPLPMILYNVPGRTGMGLSADTAAALSRHPSVVGLKEASGNSTLTGEILEKTRRELPIYCGNDDQILPMMAQGSCGAISVVSNILPDKTRALTRACLERRMDDAQALQLELMPLIRALFLQVSPIPVKAALAMMGLIHDELRLPLVQMDEPYRSRLKQALLDARLLS
;
A
#
# COMPACT_ATOMS: atom_id res chain seq x y z
N MET A 1 -6.49 -23.31 -3.84
CA MET A 1 -5.35 -22.37 -3.93
C MET A 1 -5.89 -21.00 -4.27
N ASN A 2 -5.69 -20.01 -3.42
CA ASN A 2 -6.04 -18.64 -3.73
C ASN A 2 -4.94 -18.05 -4.60
N PHE A 3 -5.24 -17.66 -5.83
CA PHE A 3 -4.28 -16.99 -6.69
C PHE A 3 -4.10 -15.54 -6.21
N PRO A 4 -2.85 -15.03 -6.18
CA PRO A 4 -2.61 -13.64 -5.84
C PRO A 4 -3.23 -12.70 -6.90
N LEU A 5 -3.74 -11.54 -6.49
CA LEU A 5 -4.22 -10.51 -7.42
C LEU A 5 -3.11 -10.00 -8.35
N PHE A 6 -1.88 -10.01 -7.87
CA PHE A 6 -0.68 -9.70 -8.62
C PHE A 6 0.54 -10.36 -7.97
N THR A 7 1.65 -10.42 -8.67
CA THR A 7 2.98 -10.73 -8.13
C THR A 7 3.93 -9.60 -8.50
N GLY A 8 4.91 -9.31 -7.66
CA GLY A 8 5.83 -8.20 -7.91
C GLY A 8 5.53 -6.96 -7.08
N CYS A 9 5.50 -5.78 -7.67
CA CYS A 9 5.39 -4.52 -6.95
C CYS A 9 4.08 -3.77 -7.24
N ALA A 10 3.34 -3.44 -6.18
CA ALA A 10 2.26 -2.45 -6.24
C ALA A 10 2.67 -1.14 -5.59
N THR A 11 2.23 -0.02 -6.13
CA THR A 11 2.43 1.29 -5.50
C THR A 11 1.23 1.64 -4.61
N ALA A 12 1.49 1.89 -3.31
CA ALA A 12 0.55 2.58 -2.43
C ALA A 12 0.56 4.07 -2.81
N LEU A 13 -0.31 4.45 -3.75
CA LEU A 13 -0.28 5.77 -4.36
C LEU A 13 -0.75 6.86 -3.38
N ILE A 14 -0.07 8.02 -3.40
CA ILE A 14 -0.50 9.21 -2.68
C ILE A 14 -1.72 9.83 -3.36
N THR A 15 -2.48 10.63 -2.62
CA THR A 15 -3.52 11.51 -3.16
C THR A 15 -2.98 12.95 -3.16
N PRO A 16 -2.78 13.58 -4.34
CA PRO A 16 -2.31 14.96 -4.41
C PRO A 16 -3.46 15.94 -4.18
N PHE A 17 -3.16 17.04 -3.49
CA PHE A 17 -4.11 18.13 -3.23
C PHE A 17 -3.60 19.46 -3.76
N LEU A 18 -4.52 20.33 -4.14
CA LEU A 18 -4.28 21.73 -4.46
C LEU A 18 -4.07 22.54 -3.16
N PRO A 19 -3.49 23.76 -3.23
CA PRO A 19 -3.28 24.62 -2.06
C PRO A 19 -4.55 24.96 -1.27
N ASP A 20 -5.72 24.86 -1.90
CA ASP A 20 -7.03 25.04 -1.25
C ASP A 20 -7.60 23.75 -0.64
N GLY A 21 -6.84 22.66 -0.68
CA GLY A 21 -7.20 21.36 -0.12
C GLY A 21 -8.08 20.48 -1.02
N ARG A 22 -8.48 20.95 -2.22
CA ARG A 22 -9.21 20.12 -3.19
C ARG A 22 -8.30 19.08 -3.84
N LEU A 23 -8.88 18.01 -4.38
CA LEU A 23 -8.17 17.01 -5.16
C LEU A 23 -7.46 17.65 -6.37
N ASP A 24 -6.17 17.39 -6.54
CA ASP A 24 -5.39 17.78 -7.73
C ASP A 24 -5.47 16.67 -8.78
N GLU A 25 -6.56 16.65 -9.56
CA GLU A 25 -6.77 15.63 -10.59
C GLU A 25 -5.66 15.61 -11.66
N PRO A 26 -5.17 16.76 -12.17
CA PRO A 26 -4.03 16.76 -13.10
C PRO A 26 -2.78 16.11 -12.54
N ALA A 27 -2.42 16.38 -11.28
CA ALA A 27 -1.29 15.73 -10.63
C ALA A 27 -1.52 14.23 -10.41
N LEU A 28 -2.74 13.83 -10.01
CA LEU A 28 -3.09 12.41 -9.86
C LEU A 28 -2.92 11.66 -11.19
N ARG A 29 -3.40 12.24 -12.30
CA ARG A 29 -3.21 11.65 -13.64
C ARG A 29 -1.74 11.54 -14.04
N ARG A 30 -0.90 12.55 -13.72
CA ARG A 30 0.55 12.48 -13.97
C ARG A 30 1.20 11.33 -13.18
N LEU A 31 0.88 11.21 -11.89
CA LEU A 31 1.41 10.12 -11.06
C LEU A 31 0.99 8.74 -11.57
N LEU A 32 -0.28 8.59 -11.96
CA LEU A 32 -0.78 7.35 -12.56
C LEU A 32 -0.08 7.02 -13.87
N ALA A 33 0.15 8.02 -14.72
CA ALA A 33 0.90 7.84 -15.98
C ALA A 33 2.35 7.37 -15.72
N MET A 34 3.02 7.91 -14.69
CA MET A 34 4.36 7.44 -14.27
C MET A 34 4.34 5.96 -13.89
N GLN A 35 3.35 5.54 -13.10
CA GLN A 35 3.21 4.14 -12.67
C GLN A 35 2.91 3.21 -13.85
N THR A 36 2.07 3.66 -14.77
CA THR A 36 1.72 2.90 -15.99
C THR A 36 2.94 2.78 -16.92
N ALA A 37 3.70 3.85 -17.11
CA ALA A 37 4.93 3.84 -17.90
C ALA A 37 5.98 2.88 -17.33
N ALA A 38 6.12 2.83 -15.99
CA ALA A 38 6.99 1.90 -15.27
C ALA A 38 6.44 0.45 -15.27
N LYS A 39 5.25 0.22 -15.84
CA LYS A 39 4.59 -1.09 -15.91
C LYS A 39 4.47 -1.76 -14.54
N MET A 40 4.07 -0.97 -13.52
CA MET A 40 3.85 -1.51 -12.18
C MET A 40 2.88 -2.70 -12.21
N ASP A 41 3.09 -3.66 -11.33
CA ASP A 41 2.31 -4.91 -11.35
C ASP A 41 0.91 -4.75 -10.74
N ALA A 42 0.68 -3.71 -9.93
CA ALA A 42 -0.63 -3.26 -9.43
C ALA A 42 -0.55 -1.83 -8.89
N LEU A 43 -1.73 -1.21 -8.66
CA LEU A 43 -1.86 0.07 -7.96
C LEU A 43 -2.80 -0.08 -6.77
N VAL A 44 -2.42 0.51 -5.64
CA VAL A 44 -3.28 0.63 -4.47
C VAL A 44 -3.68 2.09 -4.29
N LEU A 45 -4.93 2.41 -4.59
CA LEU A 45 -5.54 3.71 -4.34
C LEU A 45 -6.22 3.70 -2.97
N LEU A 46 -6.30 4.87 -2.33
CA LEU A 46 -7.01 5.01 -1.05
C LEU A 46 -6.50 4.07 0.07
N GLY A 47 -5.26 3.57 -0.07
CA GLY A 47 -4.53 3.00 1.07
C GLY A 47 -4.12 4.09 2.06
N THR A 48 -3.46 3.73 3.16
CA THR A 48 -3.00 4.70 4.18
C THR A 48 -2.21 5.87 3.60
N THR A 49 -1.35 5.58 2.61
CA THR A 49 -0.53 6.58 1.90
C THR A 49 -1.36 7.58 1.10
N GLY A 50 -2.57 7.20 0.69
CA GLY A 50 -3.54 8.05 -0.05
C GLY A 50 -4.46 8.87 0.85
N GLU A 51 -4.19 8.99 2.15
CA GLU A 51 -4.96 9.82 3.12
C GLU A 51 -6.49 9.53 3.14
N PRO A 52 -6.95 8.27 3.14
CA PRO A 52 -8.37 7.94 2.90
C PRO A 52 -9.31 8.44 3.99
N CYS A 53 -8.81 8.71 5.21
CA CYS A 53 -9.63 9.14 6.35
C CYS A 53 -10.16 10.59 6.21
N THR A 54 -9.55 11.39 5.34
CA THR A 54 -9.90 12.79 5.12
C THR A 54 -10.62 13.03 3.79
N LEU A 55 -10.96 11.97 3.07
CA LEU A 55 -11.65 12.00 1.78
C LEU A 55 -13.15 11.75 1.95
N SER A 56 -13.96 12.56 1.29
CA SER A 56 -15.40 12.32 1.16
C SER A 56 -15.70 11.10 0.26
N MET A 57 -16.93 10.61 0.27
CA MET A 57 -17.36 9.51 -0.60
C MET A 57 -17.22 9.87 -2.09
N ASP A 58 -17.53 11.12 -2.45
CA ASP A 58 -17.43 11.60 -3.84
C ASP A 58 -15.97 11.72 -4.29
N GLU A 59 -15.08 12.20 -3.42
CA GLU A 59 -13.64 12.26 -3.71
C GLU A 59 -13.05 10.86 -3.87
N ARG A 60 -13.45 9.92 -3.02
CA ARG A 60 -13.04 8.50 -3.14
C ARG A 60 -13.49 7.93 -4.49
N GLU A 61 -14.75 8.16 -4.85
CA GLU A 61 -15.31 7.74 -6.15
C GLU A 61 -14.49 8.32 -7.30
N ARG A 62 -14.26 9.62 -7.27
CA ARG A 62 -13.50 10.30 -8.32
C ARG A 62 -12.06 9.81 -8.47
N ILE A 63 -11.37 9.53 -7.36
CA ILE A 63 -10.01 8.95 -7.37
C ILE A 63 -10.00 7.55 -8.00
N ILE A 64 -10.99 6.72 -7.68
CA ILE A 64 -11.11 5.37 -8.25
C ILE A 64 -11.37 5.45 -9.76
N GLU A 65 -12.30 6.30 -10.20
CA GLU A 65 -12.61 6.51 -11.62
C GLU A 65 -11.36 6.92 -12.40
N ILE A 66 -10.65 7.96 -11.92
CA ILE A 66 -9.41 8.43 -12.57
C ILE A 66 -8.37 7.30 -12.62
N GLY A 67 -8.23 6.51 -11.55
CA GLY A 67 -7.31 5.38 -11.53
C GLY A 67 -7.65 4.33 -12.58
N LEU A 68 -8.92 3.96 -12.70
CA LEU A 68 -9.40 2.98 -13.68
C LEU A 68 -9.27 3.51 -15.12
N GLU A 69 -9.64 4.79 -15.35
CA GLU A 69 -9.46 5.46 -16.64
C GLU A 69 -7.99 5.44 -17.09
N CYS A 70 -7.08 5.86 -16.20
CA CYS A 70 -5.65 5.98 -16.54
C CYS A 70 -4.96 4.63 -16.75
N THR A 71 -5.40 3.58 -16.05
CA THR A 71 -4.83 2.24 -16.24
C THR A 71 -5.42 1.51 -17.44
N GLY A 72 -6.65 1.83 -17.83
CA GLY A 72 -7.33 1.20 -18.97
C GLY A 72 -7.36 -0.34 -18.86
N GLY A 73 -7.34 -0.88 -17.65
CA GLY A 73 -7.29 -2.33 -17.39
C GLY A 73 -5.91 -2.98 -17.56
N SER A 74 -4.86 -2.21 -17.93
CA SER A 74 -3.49 -2.74 -18.11
C SER A 74 -2.79 -3.07 -16.79
N ILE A 75 -3.22 -2.43 -15.69
CA ILE A 75 -2.69 -2.62 -14.34
C ILE A 75 -3.90 -2.79 -13.39
N PRO A 76 -3.96 -3.85 -12.57
CA PRO A 76 -5.03 -4.01 -11.60
C PRO A 76 -5.03 -2.88 -10.56
N VAL A 77 -6.20 -2.27 -10.36
CA VAL A 77 -6.43 -1.23 -9.35
C VAL A 77 -7.07 -1.87 -8.12
N ILE A 78 -6.39 -1.76 -6.99
CA ILE A 78 -6.82 -2.24 -5.68
C ILE A 78 -7.20 -1.01 -4.85
N VAL A 79 -8.33 -1.06 -4.15
CA VAL A 79 -8.86 0.09 -3.41
C VAL A 79 -8.79 -0.15 -1.90
N GLY A 80 -8.28 0.81 -1.16
CA GLY A 80 -8.34 0.82 0.30
C GLY A 80 -9.77 1.00 0.80
N THR A 81 -10.29 -0.02 1.50
CA THR A 81 -11.68 -0.06 2.00
C THR A 81 -11.79 -0.24 3.50
N GLY A 82 -10.66 -0.48 4.20
CA GLY A 82 -10.65 -0.72 5.63
C GLY A 82 -11.16 0.48 6.44
N SER A 83 -11.90 0.19 7.51
CA SER A 83 -12.42 1.15 8.47
C SER A 83 -12.51 0.52 9.85
N ASN A 84 -12.54 1.34 10.89
CA ASN A 84 -12.84 0.93 12.25
C ASN A 84 -14.36 0.80 12.53
N ASP A 85 -15.21 1.07 11.56
CA ASP A 85 -16.64 0.74 11.52
C ASP A 85 -16.89 -0.27 10.40
N THR A 86 -17.41 -1.46 10.76
CA THR A 86 -17.71 -2.54 9.80
C THR A 86 -18.69 -2.10 8.70
N ARG A 87 -19.69 -1.30 9.07
CA ARG A 87 -20.68 -0.78 8.08
C ARG A 87 -20.02 0.14 7.07
N ARG A 88 -19.15 1.02 7.53
CA ARG A 88 -18.38 1.92 6.67
C ARG A 88 -17.43 1.14 5.74
N ALA A 89 -16.77 0.10 6.25
CA ALA A 89 -15.93 -0.77 5.43
C ALA A 89 -16.74 -1.48 4.33
N ILE A 90 -17.96 -1.92 4.64
CA ILE A 90 -18.90 -2.50 3.66
C ILE A 90 -19.29 -1.47 2.59
N GLU A 91 -19.60 -0.23 2.99
CA GLU A 91 -19.92 0.87 2.04
C GLU A 91 -18.76 1.13 1.08
N TYR A 92 -17.54 1.20 1.60
CA TYR A 92 -16.34 1.41 0.78
C TYR A 92 -16.07 0.22 -0.15
N ALA A 93 -16.25 -1.01 0.32
CA ALA A 93 -16.08 -2.21 -0.50
C ALA A 93 -17.10 -2.24 -1.65
N ARG A 94 -18.37 -1.93 -1.38
CA ARG A 94 -19.42 -1.84 -2.41
C ARG A 94 -19.17 -0.73 -3.41
N GLN A 95 -18.67 0.43 -2.98
CA GLN A 95 -18.26 1.51 -3.88
C GLN A 95 -17.15 1.02 -4.82
N ALA A 96 -16.09 0.40 -4.29
CA ALA A 96 -14.98 -0.12 -5.07
C ALA A 96 -15.44 -1.21 -6.08
N GLN A 97 -16.31 -2.11 -5.65
CA GLN A 97 -16.87 -3.15 -6.51
C GLN A 97 -17.72 -2.57 -7.64
N ARG A 98 -18.62 -1.63 -7.33
CA ARG A 98 -19.50 -0.96 -8.32
C ARG A 98 -18.70 -0.24 -9.40
N LEU A 99 -17.58 0.35 -9.04
CA LEU A 99 -16.71 1.07 -9.96
C LEU A 99 -15.79 0.16 -10.78
N GLY A 100 -15.67 -1.12 -10.43
CA GLY A 100 -14.88 -2.09 -11.20
C GLY A 100 -13.44 -2.25 -10.71
N ALA A 101 -13.15 -1.97 -9.43
CA ALA A 101 -11.85 -2.29 -8.84
C ALA A 101 -11.55 -3.79 -8.92
N ALA A 102 -10.28 -4.15 -9.15
CA ALA A 102 -9.83 -5.54 -9.22
C ALA A 102 -9.84 -6.23 -7.85
N GLY A 103 -9.75 -5.46 -6.77
CA GLY A 103 -9.75 -5.96 -5.40
C GLY A 103 -9.76 -4.83 -4.37
N GLN A 104 -9.75 -5.23 -3.11
CA GLN A 104 -9.74 -4.31 -1.98
C GLN A 104 -8.58 -4.59 -1.02
N LEU A 105 -8.05 -3.54 -0.40
CA LEU A 105 -7.08 -3.61 0.70
C LEU A 105 -7.79 -3.18 1.98
N SER A 106 -7.95 -4.09 2.95
CA SER A 106 -8.69 -3.82 4.18
C SER A 106 -7.80 -3.91 5.41
N VAL A 107 -7.51 -2.75 6.02
CA VAL A 107 -6.72 -2.65 7.25
C VAL A 107 -7.52 -3.14 8.46
N THR A 108 -6.82 -3.69 9.47
CA THR A 108 -7.45 -4.02 10.76
C THR A 108 -8.10 -2.78 11.39
N PRO A 109 -9.24 -2.90 12.10
CA PRO A 109 -9.86 -1.79 12.81
C PRO A 109 -8.86 -1.08 13.72
N TYR A 110 -8.78 0.22 13.60
CA TYR A 110 -7.90 1.09 14.39
C TYR A 110 -8.67 1.81 15.49
N TYR A 111 -8.00 2.26 16.54
CA TYR A 111 -8.56 3.02 17.68
C TYR A 111 -9.49 2.20 18.56
N ASN A 112 -10.71 1.84 18.12
CA ASN A 112 -11.68 0.97 18.83
C ASN A 112 -11.31 -0.52 18.63
N LYS A 113 -10.14 -0.93 19.08
CA LYS A 113 -9.58 -2.28 18.93
C LYS A 113 -10.59 -3.38 19.31
N THR A 114 -10.47 -4.53 18.65
CA THR A 114 -11.29 -5.70 18.92
C THR A 114 -10.43 -6.92 19.29
N THR A 115 -11.06 -8.07 19.54
CA THR A 115 -10.40 -9.36 19.75
C THR A 115 -10.11 -10.06 18.42
N GLN A 116 -9.30 -11.13 18.43
CA GLN A 116 -9.05 -11.94 17.22
C GLN A 116 -10.34 -12.54 16.63
N SER A 117 -11.26 -13.00 17.50
CA SER A 117 -12.59 -13.46 17.09
C SER A 117 -13.45 -12.33 16.51
N GLY A 118 -13.32 -11.13 17.05
CA GLY A 118 -13.97 -9.93 16.51
C GLY A 118 -13.44 -9.55 15.12
N LEU A 119 -12.12 -9.70 14.88
CA LEU A 119 -11.52 -9.51 13.55
C LEU A 119 -12.10 -10.50 12.53
N ILE A 120 -12.18 -11.78 12.88
CA ILE A 120 -12.79 -12.80 12.00
C ILE A 120 -14.23 -12.41 11.63
N ARG A 121 -15.03 -12.03 12.61
CA ARG A 121 -16.41 -11.59 12.37
C ARG A 121 -16.50 -10.32 11.52
N HIS A 122 -15.61 -9.36 11.76
CA HIS A 122 -15.53 -8.11 11.00
C HIS A 122 -15.26 -8.37 9.52
N TYR A 123 -14.23 -9.15 9.22
CA TYR A 123 -13.85 -9.44 7.84
C TYR A 123 -14.89 -10.34 7.12
N HIS A 124 -15.45 -11.33 7.81
CA HIS A 124 -16.53 -12.13 7.23
C HIS A 124 -17.74 -11.25 6.87
N ALA A 125 -18.17 -10.35 7.78
CA ALA A 125 -19.28 -9.45 7.50
C ALA A 125 -19.04 -8.55 6.26
N ILE A 126 -17.80 -8.11 6.04
CA ILE A 126 -17.44 -7.34 4.83
C ILE A 126 -17.50 -8.24 3.58
N LEU A 127 -16.92 -9.43 3.65
CA LEU A 127 -16.82 -10.36 2.52
C LEU A 127 -18.17 -10.95 2.13
N ASP A 128 -19.02 -11.25 3.11
CA ASP A 128 -20.40 -11.73 2.90
C ASP A 128 -21.27 -10.64 2.24
N ALA A 129 -21.04 -9.37 2.59
CA ALA A 129 -21.78 -8.24 2.04
C ALA A 129 -21.25 -7.77 0.68
N CYS A 130 -19.98 -8.04 0.37
CA CYS A 130 -19.29 -7.64 -0.85
C CYS A 130 -18.11 -8.59 -1.12
N PRO A 131 -18.26 -9.60 -2.02
CA PRO A 131 -17.25 -10.62 -2.28
C PRO A 131 -16.10 -10.14 -3.20
N LEU A 132 -15.81 -8.84 -3.21
CA LEU A 132 -14.66 -8.30 -3.92
C LEU A 132 -13.36 -8.91 -3.35
N PRO A 133 -12.44 -9.44 -4.17
CA PRO A 133 -11.18 -10.03 -3.70
C PRO A 133 -10.46 -9.13 -2.70
N MET A 134 -10.14 -9.66 -1.51
CA MET A 134 -9.59 -8.88 -0.40
C MET A 134 -8.15 -9.27 -0.08
N ILE A 135 -7.29 -8.27 -0.03
CA ILE A 135 -6.01 -8.33 0.65
C ILE A 135 -6.20 -7.78 2.07
N LEU A 136 -6.03 -8.64 3.07
CA LEU A 136 -5.99 -8.22 4.47
C LEU A 136 -4.78 -7.30 4.69
N TYR A 137 -4.88 -6.33 5.62
CA TYR A 137 -3.74 -5.46 5.90
C TYR A 137 -3.43 -5.42 7.39
N ASN A 138 -2.26 -5.95 7.75
CA ASN A 138 -1.73 -5.99 9.11
C ASN A 138 -0.67 -4.91 9.32
N VAL A 139 -0.96 -3.91 10.17
CA VAL A 139 -0.05 -2.80 10.48
C VAL A 139 -0.23 -2.33 11.93
N PRO A 140 0.14 -3.17 12.91
CA PRO A 140 -0.15 -2.91 14.32
C PRO A 140 0.44 -1.61 14.86
N GLY A 141 1.54 -1.12 14.29
CA GLY A 141 2.13 0.18 14.64
C GLY A 141 1.22 1.38 14.34
N ARG A 142 0.22 1.22 13.47
CA ARG A 142 -0.78 2.27 13.16
C ARG A 142 -2.13 2.00 13.80
N THR A 143 -2.54 0.75 13.86
CA THR A 143 -3.90 0.37 14.30
C THR A 143 -3.97 0.09 15.80
N GLY A 144 -2.84 -0.19 16.44
CA GLY A 144 -2.78 -0.61 17.83
C GLY A 144 -3.25 -2.05 18.06
N MET A 145 -3.51 -2.80 16.97
CA MET A 145 -3.79 -4.23 17.02
C MET A 145 -3.30 -4.91 15.74
N GLY A 146 -2.92 -6.19 15.84
CA GLY A 146 -2.47 -7.00 14.73
C GLY A 146 -3.30 -8.26 14.53
N LEU A 147 -3.14 -8.86 13.36
CA LEU A 147 -3.60 -10.22 13.06
C LEU A 147 -2.61 -11.22 13.64
N SER A 148 -3.09 -12.20 14.41
CA SER A 148 -2.30 -13.36 14.76
C SER A 148 -2.18 -14.32 13.55
N ALA A 149 -1.19 -15.21 13.57
CA ALA A 149 -1.03 -16.23 12.53
C ALA A 149 -2.26 -17.15 12.44
N ASP A 150 -2.88 -17.50 13.59
CA ASP A 150 -4.12 -18.30 13.62
C ASP A 150 -5.31 -17.55 12.99
N THR A 151 -5.42 -16.26 13.25
CA THR A 151 -6.48 -15.44 12.66
C THR A 151 -6.29 -15.29 11.14
N ALA A 152 -5.05 -15.06 10.69
CA ALA A 152 -4.73 -15.03 9.26
C ALA A 152 -5.06 -16.37 8.58
N ALA A 153 -4.71 -17.49 9.21
CA ALA A 153 -5.03 -18.83 8.72
C ALA A 153 -6.53 -19.12 8.72
N ALA A 154 -7.29 -18.64 9.70
CA ALA A 154 -8.74 -18.77 9.71
C ALA A 154 -9.39 -17.98 8.57
N LEU A 155 -8.98 -16.73 8.37
CA LEU A 155 -9.50 -15.84 7.32
C LEU A 155 -9.12 -16.31 5.91
N SER A 156 -7.93 -16.92 5.73
CA SER A 156 -7.46 -17.40 4.43
C SER A 156 -8.34 -18.52 3.84
N ARG A 157 -9.20 -19.14 4.65
CA ARG A 157 -10.17 -20.16 4.18
C ARG A 157 -11.34 -19.54 3.43
N HIS A 158 -11.58 -18.24 3.57
CA HIS A 158 -12.62 -17.56 2.82
C HIS A 158 -12.15 -17.34 1.37
N PRO A 159 -12.92 -17.75 0.34
CA PRO A 159 -12.48 -17.75 -1.05
C PRO A 159 -12.13 -16.36 -1.59
N SER A 160 -12.73 -15.31 -1.04
CA SER A 160 -12.43 -13.93 -1.44
C SER A 160 -11.25 -13.31 -0.70
N VAL A 161 -10.61 -14.01 0.27
CA VAL A 161 -9.34 -13.57 0.87
C VAL A 161 -8.21 -14.06 -0.02
N VAL A 162 -7.61 -13.15 -0.78
CA VAL A 162 -6.61 -13.46 -1.82
C VAL A 162 -5.20 -13.01 -1.46
N GLY A 163 -4.99 -12.50 -0.26
CA GLY A 163 -3.67 -12.13 0.23
C GLY A 163 -3.66 -11.41 1.56
N LEU A 164 -2.46 -11.16 2.05
CA LEU A 164 -2.18 -10.37 3.24
C LEU A 164 -1.03 -9.39 2.95
N LYS A 165 -1.26 -8.09 3.12
CA LYS A 165 -0.18 -7.10 3.26
C LYS A 165 0.31 -7.12 4.71
N GLU A 166 1.54 -7.59 4.90
CA GLU A 166 2.19 -7.67 6.21
C GLU A 166 3.14 -6.49 6.39
N ALA A 167 2.87 -5.66 7.39
CA ALA A 167 3.64 -4.46 7.71
C ALA A 167 3.86 -4.29 9.23
N SER A 168 3.88 -5.40 9.98
CA SER A 168 4.20 -5.37 11.42
C SER A 168 5.67 -5.15 11.70
N GLY A 169 6.54 -5.43 10.73
CA GLY A 169 7.99 -5.48 10.92
C GLY A 169 8.48 -6.77 11.58
N ASN A 170 7.60 -7.73 11.84
CA ASN A 170 7.91 -8.99 12.50
C ASN A 170 8.06 -10.13 11.49
N SER A 171 9.30 -10.43 11.10
CA SER A 171 9.58 -11.51 10.15
C SER A 171 9.22 -12.91 10.70
N THR A 172 9.23 -13.10 12.02
CA THR A 172 8.79 -14.35 12.65
C THR A 172 7.30 -14.58 12.39
N LEU A 173 6.48 -13.54 12.56
CA LEU A 173 5.04 -13.63 12.27
C LEU A 173 4.79 -14.00 10.79
N THR A 174 5.57 -13.44 9.86
CA THR A 174 5.48 -13.82 8.45
C THR A 174 5.73 -15.33 8.26
N GLY A 175 6.78 -15.88 8.90
CA GLY A 175 7.07 -17.30 8.85
C GLY A 175 5.96 -18.17 9.44
N GLU A 176 5.40 -17.79 10.60
CA GLU A 176 4.27 -18.48 11.23
C GLU A 176 3.01 -18.48 10.36
N ILE A 177 2.71 -17.36 9.70
CA ILE A 177 1.57 -17.28 8.77
C ILE A 177 1.79 -18.21 7.58
N LEU A 178 2.96 -18.19 6.96
CA LEU A 178 3.29 -19.08 5.85
C LEU A 178 3.20 -20.56 6.24
N GLU A 179 3.66 -20.92 7.42
CA GLU A 179 3.52 -22.28 7.97
C GLU A 179 2.07 -22.69 8.14
N LYS A 180 1.28 -21.89 8.90
CA LYS A 180 -0.11 -22.21 9.23
C LYS A 180 -1.05 -22.20 8.02
N THR A 181 -0.75 -21.41 7.03
CA THR A 181 -1.50 -21.36 5.77
C THR A 181 -0.94 -22.33 4.72
N ARG A 182 0.08 -23.10 5.04
CA ARG A 182 0.78 -23.99 4.08
C ARG A 182 1.19 -23.26 2.80
N ARG A 183 1.55 -21.98 2.94
CA ARG A 183 1.90 -21.06 1.84
C ARG A 183 0.77 -20.82 0.83
N GLU A 184 -0.49 -21.11 1.19
CA GLU A 184 -1.65 -20.89 0.33
C GLU A 184 -2.19 -19.44 0.39
N LEU A 185 -1.84 -18.68 1.45
CA LEU A 185 -2.16 -17.25 1.54
C LEU A 185 -0.99 -16.43 0.96
N PRO A 186 -1.17 -15.76 -0.19
CA PRO A 186 -0.17 -14.84 -0.72
C PRO A 186 0.14 -13.72 0.27
N ILE A 187 1.43 -13.47 0.54
CA ILE A 187 1.87 -12.38 1.42
C ILE A 187 2.59 -11.32 0.60
N TYR A 188 2.23 -10.06 0.83
CA TYR A 188 2.88 -8.87 0.28
C TYR A 188 3.62 -8.13 1.38
N CYS A 189 4.88 -7.80 1.14
CA CYS A 189 5.65 -6.95 2.05
C CYS A 189 5.06 -5.53 2.07
N GLY A 190 4.77 -5.01 3.26
CA GLY A 190 4.24 -3.66 3.45
C GLY A 190 5.27 -2.62 3.87
N ASN A 191 6.52 -3.03 4.12
CA ASN A 191 7.64 -2.19 4.57
C ASN A 191 8.78 -2.24 3.54
N ASP A 192 9.10 -1.11 2.94
CA ASP A 192 10.07 -1.05 1.83
C ASP A 192 11.48 -1.53 2.22
N ASP A 193 11.89 -1.35 3.46
CA ASP A 193 13.17 -1.84 4.00
C ASP A 193 13.22 -3.35 4.19
N GLN A 194 12.09 -4.04 4.09
CA GLN A 194 11.95 -5.48 4.29
C GLN A 194 11.55 -6.25 3.03
N ILE A 195 11.56 -5.63 1.85
CA ILE A 195 11.14 -6.31 0.61
C ILE A 195 11.98 -7.56 0.37
N LEU A 196 13.30 -7.42 0.33
CA LEU A 196 14.20 -8.55 0.08
C LEU A 196 14.04 -9.67 1.12
N PRO A 197 14.16 -9.46 2.45
CA PRO A 197 14.05 -10.54 3.43
C PRO A 197 12.68 -11.21 3.44
N MET A 198 11.58 -10.47 3.27
CA MET A 198 10.25 -11.06 3.22
C MET A 198 10.01 -11.86 1.93
N MET A 199 10.51 -11.40 0.79
CA MET A 199 10.41 -12.15 -0.46
C MET A 199 11.31 -13.40 -0.43
N ALA A 200 12.46 -13.34 0.23
CA ALA A 200 13.30 -14.52 0.47
C ALA A 200 12.58 -15.58 1.34
N GLN A 201 11.73 -15.17 2.28
CA GLN A 201 10.89 -16.09 3.06
C GLN A 201 9.71 -16.68 2.25
N GLY A 202 9.32 -16.08 1.13
CA GLY A 202 8.26 -16.59 0.27
C GLY A 202 7.08 -15.64 0.04
N SER A 203 7.22 -14.34 0.38
CA SER A 203 6.25 -13.33 -0.04
C SER A 203 6.22 -13.21 -1.57
N CYS A 204 5.04 -12.97 -2.13
CA CYS A 204 4.83 -12.92 -3.58
C CYS A 204 5.08 -11.52 -4.19
N GLY A 205 5.38 -10.52 -3.36
CA GLY A 205 5.61 -9.16 -3.81
C GLY A 205 5.58 -8.13 -2.68
N ALA A 206 5.46 -6.87 -3.04
CA ALA A 206 5.41 -5.73 -2.13
C ALA A 206 4.30 -4.74 -2.50
N ILE A 207 3.77 -4.05 -1.49
CA ILE A 207 2.91 -2.86 -1.65
C ILE A 207 3.67 -1.69 -1.03
N SER A 208 4.32 -0.91 -1.88
CA SER A 208 5.44 -0.04 -1.60
C SER A 208 5.05 1.44 -1.52
N VAL A 209 5.78 2.21 -0.74
CA VAL A 209 5.74 3.69 -0.67
C VAL A 209 6.84 4.29 -1.56
N VAL A 210 8.07 3.75 -1.52
CA VAL A 210 9.19 4.27 -2.32
C VAL A 210 8.93 4.20 -3.82
N SER A 211 8.06 3.30 -4.27
CA SER A 211 7.60 3.18 -5.65
C SER A 211 6.80 4.39 -6.16
N ASN A 212 6.31 5.28 -5.29
CA ASN A 212 5.76 6.58 -5.74
C ASN A 212 6.83 7.44 -6.43
N ILE A 213 8.11 7.25 -6.06
CA ILE A 213 9.26 8.06 -6.52
C ILE A 213 10.13 7.28 -7.51
N LEU A 214 10.43 6.03 -7.20
CA LEU A 214 11.28 5.14 -7.99
C LEU A 214 10.56 3.84 -8.38
N PRO A 215 9.49 3.93 -9.19
CA PRO A 215 8.69 2.75 -9.54
C PRO A 215 9.54 1.69 -10.26
N ASP A 216 10.36 2.07 -11.23
CA ASP A 216 11.17 1.14 -12.03
C ASP A 216 12.15 0.34 -11.15
N LYS A 217 12.88 1.01 -10.23
CA LYS A 217 13.84 0.36 -9.34
C LYS A 217 13.16 -0.56 -8.33
N THR A 218 12.02 -0.12 -7.79
CA THR A 218 11.27 -0.94 -6.83
C THR A 218 10.68 -2.17 -7.50
N ARG A 219 10.19 -2.01 -8.72
CA ARG A 219 9.73 -3.14 -9.53
C ARG A 219 10.88 -4.08 -9.89
N ALA A 220 12.05 -3.54 -10.28
CA ALA A 220 13.24 -4.34 -10.58
C ALA A 220 13.70 -5.17 -9.37
N LEU A 221 13.66 -4.60 -8.15
CA LEU A 221 13.94 -5.31 -6.90
C LEU A 221 13.00 -6.52 -6.71
N THR A 222 11.69 -6.32 -6.79
CA THR A 222 10.73 -7.42 -6.60
C THR A 222 10.85 -8.46 -7.71
N ARG A 223 11.14 -8.05 -8.96
CA ARG A 223 11.39 -8.97 -10.07
C ARG A 223 12.65 -9.80 -9.86
N ALA A 224 13.75 -9.18 -9.41
CA ALA A 224 14.98 -9.92 -9.09
C ALA A 224 14.73 -10.98 -8.00
N CYS A 225 13.93 -10.66 -6.97
CA CYS A 225 13.54 -11.64 -5.94
C CYS A 225 12.72 -12.81 -6.54
N LEU A 226 11.70 -12.51 -7.37
CA LEU A 226 10.85 -13.54 -7.98
C LEU A 226 11.65 -14.46 -8.92
N GLU A 227 12.60 -13.91 -9.65
CA GLU A 227 13.49 -14.61 -10.56
C GLU A 227 14.70 -15.27 -9.84
N ARG A 228 14.76 -15.18 -8.51
CA ARG A 228 15.83 -15.72 -7.65
C ARG A 228 17.23 -15.16 -7.96
N ARG A 229 17.30 -13.97 -8.52
CA ARG A 229 18.55 -13.21 -8.74
C ARG A 229 18.88 -12.43 -7.46
N MET A 230 19.32 -13.17 -6.43
CA MET A 230 19.43 -12.63 -5.06
C MET A 230 20.52 -11.56 -4.93
N ASP A 231 21.63 -11.67 -5.67
CA ASP A 231 22.70 -10.66 -5.64
C ASP A 231 22.22 -9.34 -6.23
N ASP A 232 21.46 -9.37 -7.35
CA ASP A 232 20.85 -8.19 -7.94
C ASP A 232 19.80 -7.59 -7.00
N ALA A 233 18.98 -8.42 -6.36
CA ALA A 233 17.98 -7.98 -5.40
C ALA A 233 18.64 -7.31 -4.18
N GLN A 234 19.74 -7.86 -3.67
CA GLN A 234 20.50 -7.29 -2.58
C GLN A 234 21.08 -5.91 -2.97
N ALA A 235 21.70 -5.81 -4.15
CA ALA A 235 22.26 -4.56 -4.63
C ALA A 235 21.18 -3.47 -4.73
N LEU A 236 20.02 -3.80 -5.33
CA LEU A 236 18.88 -2.87 -5.46
C LEU A 236 18.28 -2.48 -4.09
N GLN A 237 18.13 -3.44 -3.17
CA GLN A 237 17.63 -3.13 -1.82
C GLN A 237 18.57 -2.16 -1.10
N LEU A 238 19.88 -2.42 -1.14
CA LEU A 238 20.88 -1.56 -0.50
C LEU A 238 20.95 -0.18 -1.14
N GLU A 239 20.83 -0.08 -2.46
CA GLU A 239 20.75 1.20 -3.19
C GLU A 239 19.54 2.03 -2.76
N LEU A 240 18.37 1.40 -2.55
CA LEU A 240 17.15 2.08 -2.14
C LEU A 240 17.12 2.47 -0.65
N MET A 241 17.89 1.81 0.20
CA MET A 241 17.84 1.96 1.66
C MET A 241 18.03 3.42 2.17
N PRO A 242 18.94 4.24 1.62
CA PRO A 242 19.08 5.65 2.07
C PRO A 242 17.79 6.44 1.85
N LEU A 243 17.18 6.31 0.66
CA LEU A 243 15.93 6.99 0.33
C LEU A 243 14.76 6.43 1.15
N ILE A 244 14.66 5.11 1.29
CA ILE A 244 13.64 4.47 2.13
C ILE A 244 13.69 5.04 3.55
N ARG A 245 14.86 5.09 4.18
CA ARG A 245 14.99 5.68 5.53
C ARG A 245 14.55 7.15 5.57
N ALA A 246 14.86 7.93 4.54
CA ALA A 246 14.45 9.32 4.46
C ALA A 246 12.93 9.48 4.33
N LEU A 247 12.25 8.58 3.61
CA LEU A 247 10.80 8.57 3.45
C LEU A 247 10.02 8.14 4.70
N PHE A 248 10.70 7.69 5.74
CA PHE A 248 10.11 7.31 7.03
C PHE A 248 10.68 8.08 8.23
N LEU A 249 11.34 9.24 7.99
CA LEU A 249 11.82 10.15 9.04
C LEU A 249 10.68 10.74 9.88
N GLN A 250 9.50 10.89 9.28
CA GLN A 250 8.24 11.26 9.93
C GLN A 250 7.12 10.33 9.48
N VAL A 251 5.92 10.52 10.05
CA VAL A 251 4.76 9.71 9.71
C VAL A 251 4.47 9.76 8.19
N SER A 252 4.46 8.59 7.55
CA SER A 252 4.03 8.47 6.15
C SER A 252 2.50 8.80 6.05
N PRO A 253 2.07 9.61 5.04
CA PRO A 253 2.75 9.96 3.79
C PRO A 253 3.49 11.31 3.79
N ILE A 254 3.72 11.95 4.94
CA ILE A 254 4.35 13.28 4.99
C ILE A 254 5.66 13.33 4.16
N PRO A 255 6.66 12.45 4.38
CA PRO A 255 7.91 12.54 3.63
C PRO A 255 7.78 12.23 2.15
N VAL A 256 6.95 11.27 1.75
CA VAL A 256 6.80 10.93 0.32
C VAL A 256 6.12 12.05 -0.45
N LYS A 257 5.15 12.75 0.15
CA LYS A 257 4.54 13.94 -0.47
C LYS A 257 5.52 15.11 -0.55
N ALA A 258 6.28 15.37 0.51
CA ALA A 258 7.35 16.36 0.48
C ALA A 258 8.39 16.06 -0.62
N ALA A 259 8.79 14.79 -0.80
CA ALA A 259 9.70 14.37 -1.86
C ALA A 259 9.13 14.64 -3.26
N LEU A 260 7.89 14.23 -3.51
CA LEU A 260 7.22 14.46 -4.80
C LEU A 260 7.02 15.96 -5.08
N ALA A 261 6.77 16.77 -4.05
CA ALA A 261 6.70 18.23 -4.18
C ALA A 261 8.07 18.84 -4.50
N MET A 262 9.16 18.41 -3.85
CA MET A 262 10.51 18.83 -4.20
C MET A 262 10.91 18.47 -5.64
N MET A 263 10.37 17.36 -6.15
CA MET A 263 10.54 16.93 -7.55
C MET A 263 9.62 17.71 -8.52
N GLY A 264 8.78 18.63 -8.05
CA GLY A 264 7.88 19.43 -8.89
C GLY A 264 6.68 18.64 -9.45
N LEU A 265 6.35 17.50 -8.87
CA LEU A 265 5.29 16.61 -9.37
C LEU A 265 3.91 16.92 -8.75
N ILE A 266 3.88 17.46 -7.53
CA ILE A 266 2.67 17.83 -6.78
C ILE A 266 2.89 19.11 -5.97
N HIS A 267 1.81 19.67 -5.42
CA HIS A 267 1.91 20.64 -4.33
C HIS A 267 2.22 19.92 -3.01
N ASP A 268 2.97 20.58 -2.09
CA ASP A 268 3.30 20.03 -0.76
C ASP A 268 2.12 20.21 0.20
N GLU A 269 0.98 19.65 -0.17
CA GLU A 269 -0.28 19.80 0.57
C GLU A 269 -0.76 18.47 1.14
N LEU A 270 -1.14 18.51 2.42
CA LEU A 270 -1.76 17.42 3.16
C LEU A 270 -3.01 17.94 3.86
N ARG A 271 -3.94 17.05 4.18
CA ARG A 271 -5.12 17.41 4.98
C ARG A 271 -4.87 17.13 6.46
N LEU A 272 -5.26 18.04 7.33
CA LEU A 272 -5.20 17.80 8.78
C LEU A 272 -5.87 16.48 9.16
N PRO A 273 -5.29 15.72 10.11
CA PRO A 273 -4.26 16.11 11.06
C PRO A 273 -2.81 16.04 10.53
N LEU A 274 -2.60 15.61 9.29
CA LEU A 274 -1.27 15.63 8.68
C LEU A 274 -0.89 17.06 8.28
N VAL A 275 0.40 17.36 8.41
CA VAL A 275 0.99 18.66 8.10
C VAL A 275 2.23 18.48 7.22
N GLN A 276 2.74 19.56 6.66
CA GLN A 276 3.99 19.54 5.91
C GLN A 276 5.15 19.04 6.78
N MET A 277 6.17 18.49 6.12
CA MET A 277 7.33 17.91 6.78
C MET A 277 8.15 18.97 7.54
N ASP A 278 8.51 18.70 8.79
CA ASP A 278 9.32 19.59 9.63
C ASP A 278 10.72 19.81 9.04
N GLU A 279 11.24 21.03 9.15
CA GLU A 279 12.50 21.46 8.53
C GLU A 279 13.73 20.57 8.82
N PRO A 280 14.02 20.11 10.02
CA PRO A 280 15.18 19.25 10.25
C PRO A 280 15.15 17.95 9.45
N TYR A 281 13.96 17.40 9.22
CA TYR A 281 13.77 16.18 8.43
C TYR A 281 13.70 16.49 6.94
N ARG A 282 13.11 17.64 6.57
CA ARG A 282 12.98 18.10 5.19
C ARG A 282 14.36 18.27 4.53
N SER A 283 15.32 18.89 5.22
CA SER A 283 16.71 19.02 4.75
C SER A 283 17.37 17.66 4.53
N ARG A 284 17.15 16.70 5.44
CA ARG A 284 17.69 15.33 5.29
C ARG A 284 17.05 14.57 4.12
N LEU A 285 15.75 14.74 3.91
CA LEU A 285 15.06 14.18 2.76
C LEU A 285 15.60 14.77 1.45
N LYS A 286 15.78 16.09 1.38
CA LYS A 286 16.36 16.76 0.21
C LYS A 286 17.74 16.21 -0.12
N GLN A 287 18.60 16.00 0.88
CA GLN A 287 19.93 15.41 0.66
C GLN A 287 19.81 13.98 0.10
N ALA A 288 18.93 13.14 0.64
CA ALA A 288 18.71 11.79 0.11
C ALA A 288 18.20 11.78 -1.33
N LEU A 289 17.39 12.78 -1.73
CA LEU A 289 16.92 12.91 -3.12
C LEU A 289 18.06 13.37 -4.05
N LEU A 290 18.95 14.27 -3.60
CA LEU A 290 20.15 14.67 -4.35
C LEU A 290 21.10 13.48 -4.53
N ASP A 291 21.36 12.72 -3.49
CA ASP A 291 22.23 11.53 -3.53
C ASP A 291 21.67 10.46 -4.47
N ALA A 292 20.34 10.33 -4.54
CA ALA A 292 19.63 9.47 -5.46
C ALA A 292 19.51 10.05 -6.89
N ARG A 293 20.02 11.26 -7.16
CA ARG A 293 19.96 12.00 -8.43
C ARG A 293 18.53 12.27 -8.91
N LEU A 294 17.63 12.50 -7.97
CA LEU A 294 16.22 12.82 -8.23
C LEU A 294 15.98 14.35 -8.19
N LEU A 295 16.96 15.10 -7.72
CA LEU A 295 17.01 16.56 -7.78
C LEU A 295 18.34 16.98 -8.41
N SER A 296 18.33 18.16 -9.07
CA SER A 296 19.51 18.83 -9.65
C SER A 296 20.02 19.94 -8.73
#